data_c9fb939a06d8de7ba1b563930c67428f
#
_entry.id   c9fb939a06d8de7ba1b563930c67428f
#
_cell.length_a   1.000
_cell.length_b   1.000
_cell.length_c   1.000
_cell.angle_alpha   90.00
_cell.angle_beta   90.00
_cell.angle_gamma   90.00
#
_symmetry.space_group_name_H-M   'P 1'
#
loop_
_entity.id
_entity.type
_entity.pdbx_description
1 polymer ?
#
loop_
_entity_poly.entity_id
_entity_poly.type
_entity_poly.pdbx_seq_one_letter_code
_entity_poly.pdbx_strand_id
1 'polypeptide(L)'
;ISIGLSRLLARVIGEGLVEVSRSVPTAVLVAVTDEAHRSASDAIADALRARGVSADVAPSAAKFGKQIKAADKRSIPFVWFPGADGAPDSVKDIRSGEQVEADAATWQPPTDDAAPRVTISRVAACSQTGGEDGCEVDSAS
;
A
#
# COMPACT_ATOMS: atom_id res chain seq x y z
N ILE A 1 14.32 12.96 26.45
CA ILE A 1 14.14 11.53 26.73
C ILE A 1 13.80 10.85 25.41
N SER A 2 14.79 10.17 24.84
CA SER A 2 14.52 9.37 23.66
C SER A 2 13.88 8.05 24.07
N ILE A 3 12.60 7.93 23.86
CA ILE A 3 11.91 6.65 23.94
C ILE A 3 12.23 5.90 22.65
N GLY A 4 12.81 4.70 22.76
CA GLY A 4 13.09 3.86 21.60
C GLY A 4 11.82 3.33 20.93
N LEU A 5 10.99 4.22 20.39
CA LEU A 5 9.73 3.87 19.73
C LEU A 5 9.95 2.88 18.59
N SER A 6 11.03 3.07 17.83
CA SER A 6 11.40 2.14 16.75
C SER A 6 11.77 0.75 17.28
N ARG A 7 12.41 0.65 18.44
CA ARG A 7 12.71 -0.63 19.09
C ARG A 7 11.46 -1.32 19.59
N LEU A 8 10.52 -0.58 20.17
CA LEU A 8 9.25 -1.11 20.63
C LEU A 8 8.43 -1.66 19.46
N LEU A 9 8.32 -0.91 18.37
CA LEU A 9 7.63 -1.33 17.15
C LEU A 9 8.30 -2.55 16.50
N ALA A 10 9.62 -2.58 16.42
CA ALA A 10 10.36 -3.71 15.87
C ALA A 10 10.12 -4.99 16.68
N ARG A 11 10.04 -4.87 18.00
CA ARG A 11 9.74 -6.00 18.88
C ARG A 11 8.30 -6.48 18.72
N VAL A 12 7.34 -5.58 18.69
CA VAL A 12 5.91 -5.91 18.52
C VAL A 12 5.66 -6.60 17.19
N ILE A 13 6.29 -6.13 16.11
CA ILE A 13 6.20 -6.75 14.78
C ILE A 13 6.96 -8.09 14.76
N GLY A 14 8.16 -8.14 15.35
CA GLY A 14 8.99 -9.36 15.38
C GLY A 14 8.39 -10.50 16.19
N GLU A 15 7.60 -10.21 17.21
CA GLU A 15 6.89 -11.21 18.01
C GLU A 15 5.56 -11.67 17.37
N GLY A 16 5.20 -11.15 16.19
CA GLY A 16 3.98 -11.54 15.48
C GLY A 16 2.68 -11.06 16.15
N LEU A 17 2.77 -10.12 17.09
CA LEU A 17 1.61 -9.53 17.76
C LEU A 17 0.82 -8.60 16.85
N VAL A 18 1.48 -8.06 15.81
CA VAL A 18 0.88 -7.18 14.82
C VAL A 18 1.29 -7.65 13.43
N GLU A 19 0.32 -7.95 12.62
CA GLU A 19 0.51 -8.24 11.20
C GLU A 19 0.04 -7.05 10.36
N VAL A 20 0.86 -6.66 9.41
CA VAL A 20 0.55 -5.61 8.43
C VAL A 20 0.45 -6.21 7.05
N SER A 21 -0.60 -5.85 6.34
CA SER A 21 -0.85 -6.37 4.99
C SER A 21 0.20 -5.93 3.96
N ARG A 22 0.91 -4.83 4.23
CA ARG A 22 1.99 -4.34 3.37
C ARG A 22 2.99 -3.47 4.13
N SER A 23 4.21 -3.38 3.60
CA SER A 23 5.33 -2.68 4.26
C SER A 23 5.27 -1.15 4.13
N VAL A 24 4.47 -0.63 3.20
CA VAL A 24 4.33 0.82 2.96
C VAL A 24 2.85 1.21 2.86
N PRO A 25 2.48 2.44 3.24
CA PRO A 25 1.11 2.92 3.12
C PRO A 25 0.67 3.16 1.68
N THR A 26 1.61 3.24 0.74
CA THR A 26 1.37 3.53 -0.67
C THR A 26 0.50 2.46 -1.32
N ALA A 27 -0.59 2.87 -1.94
CA ALA A 27 -1.50 1.98 -2.67
C ALA A 27 -1.10 1.86 -4.15
N VAL A 28 -0.60 2.93 -4.73
CA VAL A 28 -0.29 3.03 -6.16
C VAL A 28 1.13 3.55 -6.37
N LEU A 29 1.91 2.87 -7.19
CA LEU A 29 3.18 3.37 -7.69
C LEU A 29 2.98 3.90 -9.11
N VAL A 30 3.16 5.19 -9.33
CA VAL A 30 3.11 5.79 -10.66
C VAL A 30 4.45 5.55 -11.36
N ALA A 31 4.40 4.82 -12.47
CA ALA A 31 5.60 4.53 -13.26
C ALA A 31 6.08 5.79 -14.01
N VAL A 32 7.37 5.90 -14.20
CA VAL A 32 8.00 6.96 -14.99
C VAL A 32 8.50 6.35 -16.29
N THR A 33 7.98 6.84 -17.42
CA THR A 33 8.38 6.36 -18.76
C THR A 33 9.80 6.78 -19.07
N ASP A 34 10.08 8.07 -18.90
CA ASP A 34 11.42 8.65 -19.01
C ASP A 34 11.51 9.92 -18.13
N GLU A 35 12.72 10.43 -17.91
CA GLU A 35 12.94 11.59 -17.06
C GLU A 35 12.33 12.89 -17.62
N ALA A 36 12.13 12.98 -18.93
CA ALA A 36 11.48 14.14 -19.55
C ALA A 36 9.97 14.21 -19.22
N HIS A 37 9.34 13.06 -19.03
CA HIS A 37 7.91 12.94 -18.69
C HIS A 37 7.65 12.75 -17.20
N ARG A 38 8.68 12.87 -16.34
CA ARG A 38 8.53 12.74 -14.89
C ARG A 38 7.47 13.71 -14.33
N SER A 39 7.43 14.94 -14.82
CA SER A 39 6.45 15.93 -14.39
C SER A 39 5.00 15.51 -14.63
N ALA A 40 4.73 14.77 -15.69
CA ALA A 40 3.42 14.19 -15.94
C ALA A 40 3.08 13.09 -14.92
N SER A 41 4.03 12.23 -14.60
CA SER A 41 3.87 11.21 -13.56
C SER A 41 3.65 11.82 -12.18
N ASP A 42 4.36 12.90 -11.86
CA ASP A 42 4.17 13.66 -10.62
C ASP A 42 2.77 14.30 -10.56
N ALA A 43 2.30 14.89 -11.65
CA ALA A 43 0.95 15.47 -11.73
C ALA A 43 -0.15 14.40 -11.52
N ILE A 44 0.01 13.22 -12.06
CA ILE A 44 -0.90 12.08 -11.85
C ILE A 44 -0.89 11.67 -10.38
N ALA A 45 0.29 11.54 -9.78
CA ALA A 45 0.41 11.20 -8.36
C ALA A 45 -0.24 12.25 -7.46
N ASP A 46 -0.08 13.53 -7.78
CA ASP A 46 -0.70 14.62 -7.03
C ASP A 46 -2.22 14.63 -7.18
N ALA A 47 -2.75 14.36 -8.38
CA ALA A 47 -4.19 14.21 -8.60
C ALA A 47 -4.78 13.05 -7.77
N LEU A 48 -4.09 11.91 -7.72
CA LEU A 48 -4.49 10.78 -6.89
C LEU A 48 -4.44 11.11 -5.39
N ARG A 49 -3.38 11.78 -4.93
CA ARG A 49 -3.23 12.22 -3.53
C ARG A 49 -4.30 13.22 -3.12
N ALA A 50 -4.64 14.16 -3.99
CA ALA A 50 -5.71 15.14 -3.75
C ALA A 50 -7.06 14.47 -3.49
N ARG A 51 -7.26 13.24 -3.98
CA ARG A 51 -8.46 12.42 -3.79
C ARG A 51 -8.35 11.45 -2.61
N GLY A 52 -7.25 11.49 -1.87
CA GLY A 52 -7.03 10.60 -0.73
C GLY A 52 -6.41 9.25 -1.08
N VAL A 53 -5.97 9.05 -2.32
CA VAL A 53 -5.27 7.83 -2.72
C VAL A 53 -3.78 7.99 -2.43
N SER A 54 -3.22 7.06 -1.66
CA SER A 54 -1.78 7.06 -1.37
C SER A 54 -1.00 6.63 -2.61
N ALA A 55 -0.49 7.59 -3.35
CA ALA A 55 0.32 7.38 -4.55
C ALA A 55 1.78 7.80 -4.34
N ASP A 56 2.69 7.06 -4.92
CA ASP A 56 4.12 7.37 -4.96
C ASP A 56 4.60 7.34 -6.42
N VAL A 57 5.67 8.04 -6.71
CA VAL A 57 6.27 8.08 -8.05
C VAL A 57 7.54 7.22 -8.06
N ALA A 58 7.75 6.46 -9.13
CA ALA A 58 8.94 5.65 -9.25
C ALA A 58 10.22 6.50 -9.17
N PRO A 59 11.22 6.08 -8.40
CA PRO A 59 12.41 6.89 -8.13
C PRO A 59 13.28 7.12 -9.37
N SER A 60 13.13 6.30 -10.39
CA SER A 60 13.89 6.42 -11.64
C SER A 60 13.11 5.90 -12.84
N ALA A 61 13.36 6.49 -14.02
CA ALA A 61 12.83 6.04 -15.31
C ALA A 61 13.52 4.73 -15.75
N ALA A 62 13.33 3.68 -14.98
CA ALA A 62 13.82 2.35 -15.32
C ALA A 62 12.81 1.62 -16.20
N LYS A 63 13.23 0.52 -16.84
CA LYS A 63 12.30 -0.35 -17.58
C LYS A 63 11.13 -0.76 -16.69
N PHE A 64 9.92 -0.77 -17.21
CA PHE A 64 8.69 -1.07 -16.47
C PHE A 64 8.80 -2.35 -15.62
N GLY A 65 9.45 -3.39 -16.15
CA GLY A 65 9.68 -4.62 -15.37
C GLY A 65 10.47 -4.42 -14.07
N LYS A 66 11.42 -3.47 -14.03
CA LYS A 66 12.15 -3.12 -12.82
C LYS A 66 11.28 -2.32 -11.85
N GLN A 67 10.45 -1.42 -12.38
CA GLN A 67 9.52 -0.62 -11.57
C GLN A 67 8.44 -1.51 -10.96
N ILE A 68 7.90 -2.47 -11.70
CA ILE A 68 6.95 -3.48 -11.18
C ILE A 68 7.59 -4.31 -10.07
N LYS A 69 8.82 -4.80 -10.26
CA LYS A 69 9.56 -5.54 -9.21
C LYS A 69 9.82 -4.68 -7.96
N ALA A 70 10.06 -3.38 -8.13
CA ALA A 70 10.23 -2.47 -7.01
C ALA A 70 8.93 -2.24 -6.24
N ALA A 71 7.81 -2.19 -6.93
CA ALA A 71 6.48 -2.13 -6.33
C ALA A 71 6.15 -3.44 -5.58
N ASP A 72 6.39 -4.58 -6.20
CA ASP A 72 6.20 -5.91 -5.59
C ASP A 72 7.03 -6.07 -4.30
N LYS A 73 8.31 -5.68 -4.33
CA LYS A 73 9.18 -5.71 -3.15
C LYS A 73 8.68 -4.84 -1.99
N ARG A 74 7.94 -3.76 -2.29
CA ARG A 74 7.32 -2.88 -1.30
C ARG A 74 5.89 -3.31 -0.94
N SER A 75 5.39 -4.39 -1.55
CA SER A 75 4.01 -4.86 -1.42
C SER A 75 2.97 -3.80 -1.83
N ILE A 76 3.32 -2.98 -2.83
CA ILE A 76 2.39 -2.01 -3.42
C ILE A 76 1.51 -2.78 -4.41
N PRO A 77 0.17 -2.78 -4.24
CA PRO A 77 -0.70 -3.63 -5.05
C PRO A 77 -0.87 -3.15 -6.49
N PHE A 78 -0.81 -1.84 -6.72
CA PHE A 78 -1.11 -1.26 -8.03
C PHE A 78 0.06 -0.49 -8.62
N VAL A 79 0.27 -0.62 -9.92
CA VAL A 79 1.21 0.21 -10.68
C VAL A 79 0.46 0.97 -11.77
N TRP A 80 0.62 2.27 -11.75
CA TRP A 80 0.04 3.19 -12.73
C TRP A 80 1.02 3.44 -13.87
N PHE A 81 0.56 3.24 -15.08
CA PHE A 81 1.31 3.54 -16.29
C PHE A 81 0.69 4.76 -16.97
N PRO A 82 1.40 5.90 -16.99
CA PRO A 82 0.95 7.05 -17.75
C PRO A 82 0.84 6.72 -19.23
N GLY A 83 -0.25 7.12 -19.86
CA GLY A 83 -0.42 6.99 -21.30
C GLY A 83 0.57 7.87 -22.04
N ALA A 84 1.21 7.32 -23.06
CA ALA A 84 2.08 8.06 -23.96
C ALA A 84 1.30 8.55 -25.19
N ASP A 85 1.67 9.72 -25.69
CA ASP A 85 1.14 10.27 -26.96
C ASP A 85 -0.40 10.34 -27.05
N GLY A 86 -1.07 10.65 -25.92
CA GLY A 86 -2.53 10.78 -25.86
C GLY A 86 -3.27 9.45 -25.67
N ALA A 87 -2.55 8.37 -25.41
CA ALA A 87 -3.16 7.12 -24.99
C ALA A 87 -3.73 7.23 -23.57
N PRO A 88 -4.79 6.48 -23.24
CA PRO A 88 -5.31 6.47 -21.88
C PRO A 88 -4.30 5.90 -20.90
N ASP A 89 -4.34 6.41 -19.69
CA ASP A 89 -3.57 5.83 -18.58
C ASP A 89 -4.08 4.42 -18.26
N SER A 90 -3.24 3.61 -17.67
CA SER A 90 -3.64 2.27 -17.25
C SER A 90 -3.07 1.90 -15.89
N VAL A 91 -3.83 1.12 -15.15
CA VAL A 91 -3.45 0.56 -13.85
C VAL A 91 -3.31 -0.94 -13.94
N LYS A 92 -2.23 -1.45 -13.41
CA LYS A 92 -1.99 -2.89 -13.30
C LYS A 92 -2.01 -3.32 -11.84
N ASP A 93 -2.85 -4.30 -11.52
CA ASP A 93 -2.76 -5.04 -10.27
C ASP A 93 -1.63 -6.07 -10.38
N ILE A 94 -0.62 -5.94 -9.52
CA ILE A 94 0.56 -6.84 -9.55
C ILE A 94 0.20 -8.25 -9.10
N ARG A 95 -0.80 -8.39 -8.24
CA ARG A 95 -1.21 -9.68 -7.66
C ARG A 95 -1.98 -10.55 -8.64
N SER A 96 -2.92 -9.95 -9.37
CA SER A 96 -3.70 -10.64 -10.40
C SER A 96 -3.03 -10.62 -11.76
N GLY A 97 -2.18 -9.61 -12.02
CA GLY A 97 -1.62 -9.34 -13.33
C GLY A 97 -2.56 -8.61 -14.28
N GLU A 98 -3.79 -8.32 -13.85
CA GLU A 98 -4.76 -7.58 -14.63
C GLU A 98 -4.33 -6.13 -14.84
N GLN A 99 -4.54 -5.64 -16.05
CA GLN A 99 -4.32 -4.25 -16.41
C GLN A 99 -5.61 -3.68 -16.99
N VAL A 100 -6.04 -2.56 -16.44
CA VAL A 100 -7.26 -1.87 -16.84
C VAL A 100 -6.94 -0.41 -17.17
N GLU A 101 -7.71 0.15 -18.09
CA GLU A 101 -7.66 1.59 -18.33
C GLU A 101 -8.16 2.33 -17.09
N ALA A 102 -7.48 3.41 -16.73
CA ALA A 102 -7.79 4.18 -15.56
C ALA A 102 -7.55 5.67 -15.80
N ASP A 103 -8.40 6.47 -15.18
CA ASP A 103 -8.29 7.93 -15.21
C ASP A 103 -8.00 8.41 -13.79
N ALA A 104 -6.94 9.22 -13.64
CA ALA A 104 -6.55 9.80 -12.36
C ALA A 104 -7.67 10.61 -11.68
N ALA A 105 -8.64 11.11 -12.46
CA ALA A 105 -9.77 11.86 -11.92
C ALA A 105 -10.90 10.98 -11.37
N THR A 106 -11.01 9.72 -11.79
CA THR A 106 -12.15 8.85 -11.45
C THR A 106 -11.75 7.56 -10.76
N TRP A 107 -10.56 7.03 -11.03
CA TRP A 107 -10.11 5.76 -10.49
C TRP A 107 -9.89 5.79 -8.98
N GLN A 108 -10.31 4.74 -8.30
CA GLN A 108 -10.06 4.52 -6.87
C GLN A 108 -9.62 3.08 -6.63
N PRO A 109 -8.65 2.86 -5.73
CA PRO A 109 -8.32 1.51 -5.31
C PRO A 109 -9.51 0.89 -4.55
N PRO A 110 -9.64 -0.44 -4.55
CA PRO A 110 -10.58 -1.12 -3.66
C PRO A 110 -10.39 -0.66 -2.21
N THR A 111 -11.48 -0.58 -1.46
CA THR A 111 -11.46 -0.11 -0.06
C THR A 111 -10.45 -0.88 0.80
N ASP A 112 -10.29 -2.15 0.53
CA ASP A 112 -9.34 -3.02 1.23
C ASP A 112 -7.87 -2.68 0.95
N ASP A 113 -7.60 -2.07 -0.18
CA ASP A 113 -6.25 -1.71 -0.64
C ASP A 113 -5.94 -0.21 -0.50
N ALA A 114 -6.93 0.60 -0.13
CA ALA A 114 -6.74 2.05 0.06
C ALA A 114 -5.76 2.35 1.20
N ALA A 115 -5.77 1.52 2.24
CA ALA A 115 -4.88 1.64 3.39
C ALA A 115 -4.33 0.27 3.82
N PRO A 116 -3.12 0.22 4.43
CA PRO A 116 -2.62 -1.03 4.97
C PRO A 116 -3.51 -1.52 6.11
N ARG A 117 -3.80 -2.81 6.12
CA ARG A 117 -4.51 -3.44 7.23
C ARG A 117 -3.53 -3.81 8.33
N VAL A 118 -3.91 -3.52 9.55
CA VAL A 118 -3.17 -3.91 10.75
C VAL A 118 -4.02 -4.89 11.52
N THR A 119 -3.54 -6.10 11.69
CA THR A 119 -4.19 -7.13 12.50
C THR A 119 -3.42 -7.29 13.80
N ILE A 120 -4.10 -7.14 14.91
CA ILE A 120 -3.54 -7.32 16.24
C ILE A 120 -4.00 -8.68 16.77
N SER A 121 -3.05 -9.57 17.01
CA SER A 121 -3.34 -10.87 17.63
C SER A 121 -3.49 -10.68 19.14
N ARG A 122 -4.71 -10.74 19.63
CA ARG A 122 -5.03 -10.64 21.07
C ARG A 122 -4.96 -11.96 21.82
N VAL A 123 -4.57 -13.01 21.14
CA VAL A 123 -4.64 -14.39 21.68
C VAL A 123 -3.82 -14.60 22.94
N ALA A 124 -2.74 -13.85 23.15
CA ALA A 124 -1.87 -14.00 24.30
C ALA A 124 -2.42 -13.41 25.61
N ALA A 125 -3.39 -12.51 25.54
CA ALA A 125 -3.92 -11.82 26.73
C ALA A 125 -5.01 -12.61 27.48
N CYS A 126 -5.70 -13.54 26.83
CA CYS A 126 -6.77 -14.34 27.41
C CYS A 126 -6.30 -15.61 28.13
N SER A 127 -5.07 -16.09 27.89
CA SER A 127 -4.58 -17.34 28.46
C SER A 127 -3.94 -17.21 29.84
N GLN A 128 -3.76 -16.01 30.36
CA GLN A 128 -3.05 -15.78 31.63
C GLN A 128 -3.95 -15.42 32.82
N THR A 129 -5.19 -15.11 32.61
CA THR A 129 -6.14 -14.87 33.67
C THR A 129 -7.05 -16.09 33.80
N GLY A 130 -6.69 -17.00 34.68
CA GLY A 130 -7.52 -18.15 35.03
C GLY A 130 -8.80 -17.75 35.79
N GLY A 131 -9.54 -16.79 35.25
CA GLY A 131 -10.82 -16.36 35.75
C GLY A 131 -11.89 -16.62 34.70
N GLU A 132 -12.93 -17.29 35.12
CA GLU A 132 -14.00 -17.78 34.26
C GLU A 132 -14.91 -16.69 33.70
N ASP A 133 -14.61 -15.43 33.95
CA ASP A 133 -15.47 -14.34 33.53
C ASP A 133 -14.70 -13.35 32.67
N GLY A 134 -14.88 -13.38 31.36
CA GLY A 134 -14.54 -12.23 30.58
C GLY A 134 -13.90 -12.38 29.20
N CYS A 135 -13.74 -13.57 28.68
CA CYS A 135 -13.43 -13.72 27.25
C CYS A 135 -14.70 -13.89 26.41
N GLU A 136 -15.66 -13.01 26.64
CA GLU A 136 -16.75 -12.85 25.70
C GLU A 136 -16.21 -12.14 24.49
N VAL A 137 -15.90 -12.94 23.48
CA VAL A 137 -15.62 -12.41 22.15
C VAL A 137 -16.94 -11.89 21.64
N ASP A 138 -17.15 -10.61 21.80
CA ASP A 138 -18.23 -9.93 21.12
C ASP A 138 -17.92 -10.01 19.62
N SER A 139 -18.48 -11.01 18.96
CA SER A 139 -18.51 -11.08 17.52
C SER A 139 -19.52 -10.06 17.02
N ALA A 140 -19.13 -8.82 17.03
CA ALA A 140 -19.83 -7.80 16.28
C ALA A 140 -19.56 -8.08 14.81
N SER A 141 -20.50 -8.71 14.17
CA SER A 141 -20.59 -8.82 12.72
C SER A 141 -20.73 -7.43 12.09
#